data_30a0e8e19497dddd814e2c368c0ac6f8
#
_entry.id   30a0e8e19497dddd814e2c368c0ac6f8
#
_cell.length_a   1.000
_cell.length_b   1.000
_cell.length_c   1.000
_cell.angle_alpha   90.00
_cell.angle_beta   90.00
_cell.angle_gamma   90.00
#
_symmetry.space_group_name_H-M   'P 1'
#
loop_
_entity.id
_entity.type
_entity.pdbx_description
1 polymer ?
#
loop_
_entity_poly.entity_id
_entity_poly.type
_entity_poly.pdbx_seq_one_letter_code
_entity_poly.pdbx_strand_id
1 'polypeptide(L)'
;MSEAKDVMSLESLLGASLDDLPDMPAFVTWPAGAFRCAVSVEMKDINGNPVVEAKYTLKETLELAKDGDKAPEVGSTNSEVFFLNKEIGIGRLKEFLKPFATKFGEGGVQALIDLIKNIEVDVVNKPRKDKEDKDKTYFASVALEVV
;
A
#
# COMPACT_ATOMS: atom_id res chain seq x y z
N MET A 1 16.11 -16.13 -11.81
CA MET A 1 15.65 -16.14 -11.48
C MET A 1 15.47 -15.86 -10.94
N SER A 2 15.20 -15.64 -10.95
CA SER A 2 14.87 -15.66 -10.39
C SER A 2 14.30 -15.76 -9.91
N GLU A 3 13.90 -15.48 -9.77
CA GLU A 3 13.33 -15.86 -9.16
C GLU A 3 13.04 -16.68 -8.76
N ALA A 4 13.09 -16.39 -9.07
CA ALA A 4 12.86 -17.62 -8.80
C ALA A 4 13.34 -18.52 -7.89
N LYS A 5 14.14 -18.13 -7.31
CA LYS A 5 14.75 -18.85 -6.22
C LYS A 5 13.73 -19.43 -5.26
N ASP A 6 12.62 -18.74 -5.06
CA ASP A 6 11.58 -19.19 -4.13
C ASP A 6 10.43 -19.86 -4.85
N VAL A 7 10.56 -20.00 -6.15
CA VAL A 7 9.51 -20.57 -6.98
C VAL A 7 9.83 -22.02 -7.25
N MET A 8 8.94 -22.90 -6.86
CA MET A 8 9.06 -24.32 -7.17
C MET A 8 8.82 -24.54 -8.64
N SER A 9 9.52 -25.49 -9.25
CA SER A 9 9.20 -25.92 -10.60
C SER A 9 7.80 -26.53 -10.59
N LEU A 10 7.14 -26.56 -11.72
CA LEU A 10 5.82 -27.16 -11.83
C LEU A 10 5.86 -28.65 -11.42
N GLU A 11 6.91 -29.36 -11.84
CA GLU A 11 7.06 -30.76 -11.48
C GLU A 11 7.20 -30.96 -9.96
N SER A 12 8.01 -30.12 -9.33
CA SER A 12 8.18 -30.18 -7.87
C SER A 12 6.89 -29.85 -7.15
N LEU A 13 6.15 -28.85 -7.66
CA LEU A 13 4.87 -28.46 -7.09
C LEU A 13 3.85 -29.61 -7.16
N LEU A 14 3.75 -30.23 -8.34
CA LEU A 14 2.78 -31.32 -8.55
C LEU A 14 3.13 -32.57 -7.78
N GLY A 15 4.41 -32.79 -7.50
CA GLY A 15 4.87 -33.94 -6.72
C GLY A 15 4.87 -33.74 -5.23
N ALA A 16 4.62 -32.51 -4.75
CA ALA A 16 4.63 -32.21 -3.33
C ALA A 16 3.28 -32.50 -2.69
N SER A 17 3.26 -32.81 -1.39
CA SER A 17 2.01 -32.84 -0.64
C SER A 17 1.68 -31.43 -0.17
N LEU A 18 0.41 -31.21 0.20
CA LEU A 18 -0.01 -29.89 0.67
C LEU A 18 0.78 -29.45 1.91
N ASP A 19 1.16 -30.40 2.75
CA ASP A 19 1.91 -30.09 3.97
C ASP A 19 3.34 -29.64 3.68
N ASP A 20 3.87 -29.98 2.50
CA ASP A 20 5.23 -29.61 2.11
C ASP A 20 5.27 -28.24 1.40
N LEU A 21 4.12 -27.68 1.04
CA LEU A 21 4.07 -26.37 0.43
C LEU A 21 4.19 -25.27 1.49
N PRO A 22 4.93 -24.20 1.19
CA PRO A 22 4.99 -23.08 2.13
C PRO A 22 3.62 -22.41 2.24
N ASP A 23 3.28 -21.99 3.44
CA ASP A 23 2.07 -21.22 3.65
C ASP A 23 2.20 -19.88 2.93
N MET A 24 1.06 -19.36 2.48
CA MET A 24 1.05 -18.00 1.94
C MET A 24 1.51 -17.04 3.04
N PRO A 25 2.44 -16.14 2.74
CA PRO A 25 2.85 -15.16 3.74
C PRO A 25 1.61 -14.44 4.28
N ALA A 26 1.55 -14.32 5.59
CA ALA A 26 0.45 -13.60 6.22
C ALA A 26 0.43 -12.18 5.65
N PHE A 27 -0.73 -11.74 5.18
CA PHE A 27 -0.91 -10.37 4.75
C PHE A 27 -0.94 -9.50 6.00
N VAL A 28 0.17 -8.85 6.28
CA VAL A 28 0.29 -8.02 7.47
C VAL A 28 0.01 -6.57 7.10
N THR A 29 -1.18 -6.11 7.47
CA THR A 29 -1.51 -4.70 7.37
C THR A 29 -0.90 -4.00 8.59
N TRP A 30 -0.33 -2.83 8.39
CA TRP A 30 0.19 -2.07 9.51
C TRP A 30 -0.94 -1.72 10.48
N PRO A 31 -0.67 -1.68 11.79
CA PRO A 31 -1.69 -1.29 12.76
C PRO A 31 -2.08 0.17 12.61
N ALA A 32 -3.16 0.57 13.25
CA ALA A 32 -3.54 1.98 13.29
C ALA A 32 -2.44 2.79 13.96
N GLY A 33 -2.09 3.93 13.36
CA GLY A 33 -1.04 4.79 13.89
C GLY A 33 -0.52 5.76 12.86
N ALA A 34 0.56 6.44 13.20
CA ALA A 34 1.23 7.40 12.32
C ALA A 34 2.61 6.85 11.94
N PHE A 35 2.93 6.94 10.66
CA PHE A 35 4.15 6.36 10.12
C PHE A 35 4.82 7.34 9.16
N ARG A 36 6.16 7.37 9.20
CA ARG A 36 6.95 8.08 8.20
C ARG A 36 7.36 7.09 7.13
N CYS A 37 7.01 7.39 5.88
CA CYS A 37 7.18 6.48 4.76
C CYS A 37 7.74 7.21 3.55
N ALA A 38 8.35 6.44 2.63
CA ALA A 38 8.58 6.89 1.28
C ALA A 38 7.41 6.37 0.43
N VAL A 39 6.75 7.24 -0.30
CA VAL A 39 5.63 6.86 -1.14
C VAL A 39 5.98 7.02 -2.61
N SER A 40 5.58 6.03 -3.41
CA SER A 40 5.66 6.08 -4.86
C SER A 40 4.29 5.75 -5.44
N VAL A 41 3.93 6.41 -6.52
CA VAL A 41 2.63 6.26 -7.15
C VAL A 41 2.82 5.83 -8.59
N GLU A 42 1.99 4.91 -9.05
CA GLU A 42 2.00 4.52 -10.45
C GLU A 42 0.60 4.15 -10.93
N MET A 43 0.43 4.28 -12.25
CA MET A 43 -0.79 3.83 -12.91
C MET A 43 -0.69 2.34 -13.18
N LYS A 44 -1.77 1.63 -12.92
CA LYS A 44 -1.86 0.19 -13.21
C LYS A 44 -3.22 -0.13 -13.81
N ASP A 45 -3.34 -1.34 -14.31
CA ASP A 45 -4.60 -1.88 -14.81
C ASP A 45 -4.86 -3.18 -14.07
N ILE A 46 -6.04 -3.27 -13.44
CA ILE A 46 -6.45 -4.48 -12.73
C ILE A 46 -7.70 -5.00 -13.42
N ASN A 47 -7.57 -6.12 -14.09
CA ASN A 47 -8.70 -6.76 -14.81
C ASN A 47 -9.40 -5.81 -15.78
N GLY A 48 -8.64 -4.99 -16.49
CA GLY A 48 -9.18 -4.04 -17.47
C GLY A 48 -9.63 -2.72 -16.86
N ASN A 49 -9.49 -2.54 -15.55
CA ASN A 49 -9.89 -1.30 -14.87
C ASN A 49 -8.65 -0.46 -14.52
N PRO A 50 -8.63 0.83 -14.92
CA PRO A 50 -7.51 1.69 -14.56
C PRO A 50 -7.53 2.00 -13.08
N VAL A 51 -6.36 1.94 -12.46
CA VAL A 51 -6.19 2.25 -11.04
C VAL A 51 -4.91 3.06 -10.84
N VAL A 52 -4.87 3.79 -9.74
CA VAL A 52 -3.65 4.42 -9.24
C VAL A 52 -3.26 3.70 -7.97
N GLU A 53 -2.04 3.22 -7.90
CA GLU A 53 -1.52 2.56 -6.69
C GLU A 53 -0.50 3.44 -6.01
N ALA A 54 -0.71 3.67 -4.72
CA ALA A 54 0.26 4.35 -3.86
C ALA A 54 0.93 3.29 -2.99
N LYS A 55 2.24 3.14 -3.13
CA LYS A 55 3.03 2.18 -2.36
C LYS A 55 3.84 2.91 -1.32
N TYR A 56 3.64 2.54 -0.06
CA TYR A 56 4.33 3.12 1.09
C TYR A 56 5.41 2.16 1.59
N THR A 57 6.63 2.66 1.74
CA THR A 57 7.74 1.91 2.34
C THR A 57 8.06 2.54 3.69
N LEU A 58 7.98 1.76 4.75
CA LEU A 58 8.16 2.27 6.11
C LEU A 58 9.59 2.73 6.38
N LYS A 59 9.72 3.96 6.88
CA LYS A 59 10.98 4.52 7.33
C LYS A 59 11.05 4.56 8.85
N GLU A 60 9.95 4.94 9.50
CA GLU A 60 9.90 5.08 10.95
C GLU A 60 8.46 5.02 11.43
N THR A 61 8.20 4.33 12.53
CA THR A 61 6.92 4.39 13.20
C THR A 61 6.91 5.58 14.15
N LEU A 62 6.02 6.54 13.91
CA LEU A 62 5.94 7.76 14.70
C LEU A 62 5.10 7.55 15.96
N GLU A 63 3.96 6.87 15.82
CA GLU A 63 3.06 6.64 16.94
C GLU A 63 2.13 5.48 16.60
N LEU A 64 1.83 4.65 17.60
CA LEU A 64 0.83 3.60 17.47
C LEU A 64 -0.43 4.01 18.22
N ALA A 65 -1.59 3.78 17.62
CA ALA A 65 -2.87 4.19 18.22
C ALA A 65 -3.23 3.39 19.46
N LYS A 66 -2.75 2.14 19.54
CA LYS A 66 -3.03 1.27 20.69
C LYS A 66 -1.73 0.84 21.35
N ASP A 67 -1.70 0.92 22.67
CA ASP A 67 -0.60 0.38 23.44
C ASP A 67 -0.59 -1.14 23.29
N GLY A 68 0.58 -1.70 23.10
CA GLY A 68 0.73 -3.14 22.93
C GLY A 68 0.73 -3.60 21.49
N ASP A 69 0.34 -2.77 20.52
CA ASP A 69 0.51 -3.10 19.12
C ASP A 69 1.99 -3.12 18.78
N LYS A 70 2.35 -4.01 17.87
CA LYS A 70 3.72 -4.15 17.44
C LYS A 70 3.97 -3.25 16.22
N ALA A 71 5.02 -2.44 16.28
CA ALA A 71 5.44 -1.63 15.14
C ALA A 71 5.88 -2.53 13.99
N PRO A 72 5.50 -2.21 12.74
CA PRO A 72 5.98 -2.95 11.59
C PRO A 72 7.49 -2.74 11.39
N GLU A 73 8.10 -3.66 10.66
CA GLU A 73 9.54 -3.55 10.39
C GLU A 73 9.83 -2.41 9.41
N VAL A 74 10.93 -1.70 9.64
CA VAL A 74 11.42 -0.71 8.68
C VAL A 74 11.72 -1.41 7.36
N GLY A 75 11.28 -0.80 6.25
CA GLY A 75 11.39 -1.39 4.93
C GLY A 75 10.18 -2.19 4.51
N SER A 76 9.26 -2.50 5.43
CA SER A 76 8.01 -3.15 5.05
C SER A 76 7.15 -2.20 4.23
N THR A 77 6.25 -2.75 3.43
CA THR A 77 5.45 -1.98 2.49
C THR A 77 3.97 -2.21 2.68
N ASN A 78 3.18 -1.21 2.35
CA ASN A 78 1.74 -1.31 2.18
C ASN A 78 1.35 -0.53 0.96
N SER A 79 0.21 -0.89 0.37
CA SER A 79 -0.30 -0.22 -0.81
C SER A 79 -1.74 0.21 -0.61
N GLU A 80 -2.07 1.31 -1.25
CA GLU A 80 -3.43 1.81 -1.31
C GLU A 80 -3.79 1.97 -2.78
N VAL A 81 -4.96 1.43 -3.19
CA VAL A 81 -5.37 1.43 -4.60
C VAL A 81 -6.60 2.32 -4.75
N PHE A 82 -6.55 3.20 -5.75
CA PHE A 82 -7.65 4.09 -6.07
C PHE A 82 -8.23 3.67 -7.43
N PHE A 83 -9.48 3.19 -7.40
CA PHE A 83 -10.16 2.75 -8.61
C PHE A 83 -10.73 3.95 -9.37
N LEU A 84 -10.28 4.16 -10.61
CA LEU A 84 -10.68 5.32 -11.41
C LEU A 84 -12.03 5.13 -12.10
N ASN A 85 -12.57 3.92 -12.07
CA ASN A 85 -13.91 3.65 -12.61
C ASN A 85 -15.03 3.87 -11.59
N LYS A 86 -14.71 4.42 -10.41
CA LYS A 86 -15.68 4.70 -9.34
C LYS A 86 -15.47 6.11 -8.82
N GLU A 87 -16.57 6.81 -8.56
CA GLU A 87 -16.51 8.18 -8.03
C GLU A 87 -15.80 8.25 -6.68
N ILE A 88 -16.04 7.27 -5.81
CA ILE A 88 -15.38 7.21 -4.50
C ILE A 88 -13.86 7.09 -4.67
N GLY A 89 -13.42 6.25 -5.61
CA GLY A 89 -12.00 6.08 -5.88
C GLY A 89 -11.35 7.36 -6.39
N ILE A 90 -12.01 8.05 -7.29
CA ILE A 90 -11.54 9.33 -7.82
C ILE A 90 -11.49 10.39 -6.72
N GLY A 91 -12.52 10.47 -5.88
CA GLY A 91 -12.55 11.40 -4.76
C GLY A 91 -11.44 11.15 -3.75
N ARG A 92 -11.18 9.88 -3.44
CA ARG A 92 -10.10 9.49 -2.52
C ARG A 92 -8.74 9.82 -3.12
N LEU A 93 -8.56 9.60 -4.42
CA LEU A 93 -7.32 9.98 -5.11
C LEU A 93 -7.10 11.48 -5.03
N LYS A 94 -8.15 12.26 -5.23
CA LYS A 94 -8.05 13.72 -5.13
C LYS A 94 -7.58 14.15 -3.74
N GLU A 95 -8.15 13.58 -2.69
CA GLU A 95 -7.75 13.89 -1.32
C GLU A 95 -6.30 13.46 -1.05
N PHE A 96 -5.90 12.32 -1.58
CA PHE A 96 -4.52 11.85 -1.47
C PHE A 96 -3.53 12.80 -2.16
N LEU A 97 -3.88 13.31 -3.34
CA LEU A 97 -2.98 14.15 -4.13
C LEU A 97 -2.88 15.59 -3.62
N LYS A 98 -3.86 16.09 -2.88
CA LYS A 98 -3.87 17.48 -2.41
C LYS A 98 -2.59 17.93 -1.70
N PRO A 99 -2.06 17.18 -0.70
CA PRO A 99 -0.83 17.60 -0.02
C PRO A 99 0.36 17.73 -0.97
N PHE A 100 0.44 16.84 -1.96
CA PHE A 100 1.52 16.88 -2.96
C PHE A 100 1.36 18.06 -3.89
N ALA A 101 0.12 18.35 -4.31
CA ALA A 101 -0.16 19.50 -5.16
C ALA A 101 0.27 20.80 -4.48
N THR A 102 -0.03 20.94 -3.20
CA THR A 102 0.37 22.10 -2.41
C THR A 102 1.89 22.18 -2.29
N LYS A 103 2.54 21.06 -1.97
CA LYS A 103 3.99 21.03 -1.77
C LYS A 103 4.78 21.32 -3.04
N PHE A 104 4.33 20.78 -4.16
CA PHE A 104 5.05 20.91 -5.43
C PHE A 104 4.58 22.09 -6.27
N GLY A 105 3.45 22.72 -5.91
CA GLY A 105 2.88 23.79 -6.71
C GLY A 105 2.35 23.27 -8.05
N GLU A 106 1.87 22.05 -8.11
CA GLU A 106 1.42 21.39 -9.33
C GLU A 106 -0.02 20.91 -9.15
N GLY A 107 -0.87 21.18 -10.15
CA GLY A 107 -2.28 20.79 -10.09
C GLY A 107 -2.69 19.69 -11.07
N GLY A 108 -1.80 19.26 -11.97
CA GLY A 108 -2.11 18.23 -12.96
C GLY A 108 -1.95 16.83 -12.38
N VAL A 109 -2.96 15.99 -12.55
CA VAL A 109 -2.95 14.62 -11.98
C VAL A 109 -1.78 13.82 -12.54
N GLN A 110 -1.59 13.79 -13.85
CA GLN A 110 -0.49 13.03 -14.45
C GLN A 110 0.87 13.55 -13.98
N ALA A 111 1.03 14.87 -13.93
CA ALA A 111 2.28 15.47 -13.46
C ALA A 111 2.56 15.10 -12.01
N LEU A 112 1.53 15.08 -11.16
CA LEU A 112 1.68 14.66 -9.76
C LEU A 112 2.08 13.19 -9.65
N ILE A 113 1.44 12.32 -10.43
CA ILE A 113 1.79 10.89 -10.42
C ILE A 113 3.26 10.71 -10.80
N ASP A 114 3.73 11.46 -11.80
CA ASP A 114 5.12 11.40 -12.25
C ASP A 114 6.10 11.93 -11.19
N LEU A 115 5.68 12.91 -10.40
CA LEU A 115 6.52 13.51 -9.37
C LEU A 115 6.59 12.70 -8.07
N ILE A 116 5.54 11.93 -7.75
CA ILE A 116 5.48 11.18 -6.50
C ILE A 116 6.25 9.87 -6.65
N LYS A 117 7.57 9.97 -6.50
CA LYS A 117 8.50 8.84 -6.55
C LYS A 117 9.42 8.93 -5.34
N ASN A 118 9.33 8.00 -4.41
CA ASN A 118 10.10 7.96 -3.17
C ASN A 118 10.01 9.27 -2.36
N ILE A 119 8.82 9.85 -2.31
CA ILE A 119 8.60 11.09 -1.56
C ILE A 119 8.34 10.75 -0.10
N GLU A 120 9.06 11.41 0.80
CA GLU A 120 8.89 11.19 2.22
C GLU A 120 7.63 11.88 2.73
N VAL A 121 6.79 11.09 3.40
CA VAL A 121 5.51 11.57 3.93
C VAL A 121 5.29 11.03 5.34
N ASP A 122 4.50 11.77 6.11
CA ASP A 122 3.95 11.29 7.36
C ASP A 122 2.49 10.94 7.09
N VAL A 123 2.10 9.69 7.33
CA VAL A 123 0.77 9.21 7.02
C VAL A 123 0.13 8.60 8.26
N VAL A 124 -1.15 8.89 8.44
CA VAL A 124 -1.95 8.25 9.49
C VAL A 124 -2.74 7.13 8.86
N ASN A 125 -2.51 5.92 9.34
CA ASN A 125 -3.21 4.73 8.89
C ASN A 125 -4.34 4.40 9.85
N LYS A 126 -5.53 4.23 9.31
CA LYS A 126 -6.68 3.70 10.03
C LYS A 126 -7.22 2.52 9.22
N PRO A 127 -6.76 1.29 9.52
CA PRO A 127 -7.09 0.12 8.71
C PRO A 127 -8.60 -0.05 8.53
N ARG A 128 -8.99 -0.44 7.32
CA ARG A 128 -10.38 -0.73 6.99
C ARG A 128 -10.58 -2.23 6.86
N LYS A 129 -11.73 -2.69 7.34
CA LYS A 129 -12.11 -4.09 7.17
C LYS A 129 -12.71 -4.30 5.79
N ASP A 130 -12.43 -5.48 5.22
CA ASP A 130 -13.06 -5.90 3.99
C ASP A 130 -14.56 -6.11 4.22
N LYS A 131 -15.37 -5.75 3.25
CA LYS A 131 -16.84 -5.90 3.34
C LYS A 131 -17.27 -7.35 3.32
N GLU A 132 -16.56 -8.20 2.60
CA GLU A 132 -16.87 -9.60 2.43
C GLU A 132 -16.14 -10.50 3.42
N ASP A 133 -14.92 -10.16 3.75
CA ASP A 133 -14.09 -10.93 4.67
C ASP A 133 -13.61 -10.02 5.80
N LYS A 134 -14.29 -10.08 6.93
CA LYS A 134 -14.00 -9.22 8.08
C LYS A 134 -12.65 -9.51 8.73
N ASP A 135 -12.02 -10.63 8.39
CA ASP A 135 -10.70 -10.97 8.91
C ASP A 135 -9.58 -10.30 8.12
N LYS A 136 -9.92 -9.71 6.96
CA LYS A 136 -8.97 -8.94 6.17
C LYS A 136 -9.10 -7.47 6.45
N THR A 137 -7.96 -6.81 6.62
CA THR A 137 -7.91 -5.36 6.76
C THR A 137 -6.97 -4.79 5.70
N TYR A 138 -7.25 -3.57 5.30
CA TYR A 138 -6.47 -2.86 4.29
C TYR A 138 -5.92 -1.57 4.86
N PHE A 139 -4.73 -1.22 4.41
CA PHE A 139 -4.15 0.08 4.71
C PHE A 139 -5.07 1.18 4.16
N ALA A 140 -5.37 2.15 4.99
CA ALA A 140 -6.19 3.29 4.58
C ALA A 140 -5.61 4.56 5.19
N SER A 141 -5.06 5.42 4.35
CA SER A 141 -4.55 6.71 4.79
C SER A 141 -5.74 7.64 5.08
N VAL A 142 -5.80 8.19 6.28
CA VAL A 142 -6.85 9.15 6.66
C VAL A 142 -6.27 10.56 6.80
N ALA A 143 -4.97 10.69 6.89
CA ALA A 143 -4.27 11.97 6.87
C ALA A 143 -2.87 11.76 6.32
N LEU A 144 -2.37 12.71 5.55
CA LEU A 144 -1.05 12.63 4.96
C LEU A 144 -0.43 14.01 4.89
N GLU A 145 0.83 14.10 5.27
CA GLU A 145 1.60 15.32 5.18
C GLU A 145 2.92 15.04 4.47
N VAL A 146 3.26 15.86 3.50
CA VAL A 146 4.54 15.74 2.80
C VAL A 146 5.62 16.38 3.68
N VAL A 147 6.66 15.61 3.94
CA VAL A 147 7.76 16.06 4.81
C VAL A 147 8.62 17.12 4.11
#